data_1cae5e5d467e2ca7bcd8acb885f75d30
#
_entry.id   1cae5e5d467e2ca7bcd8acb885f75d30
#
_cell.length_a   1.000
_cell.length_b   1.000
_cell.length_c   1.000
_cell.angle_alpha   90.00
_cell.angle_beta   90.00
_cell.angle_gamma   90.00
#
_symmetry.space_group_name_H-M   'P 1'
#
loop_
_entity.id
_entity.type
_entity.pdbx_description
1 polymer ?
#
loop_
_entity_poly.entity_id
_entity_poly.type
_entity_poly.pdbx_seq_one_letter_code
_entity_poly.pdbx_strand_id
1 'polypeptide(L)'
;MAKIVNKYPVGIQTFEKIRENGYLYIDKTQYIVDFREKKMSYIFLSRPRRFGKSLFASTLQAYFEGRKELFEGLAIADYEKDWGKHPVLHFDLSGAKHFDADALNSYLNLQLLPYEELYGKGEGEKYPNERLDGVVRRAYKQTGEKVVVIIDEYDAPLLDVVHEKDELKQLRLIMQNFYSPLKKLDPYLEFIFITGITKFSQLSIFSELNNLDNISMLDQYSAICGISKTELTTAMKPDVEALGEALGVSYEECLEELRQYYDGYHFSEHSEDVFNPFSLIRALSGQKIGAYWFSSGTPSYLIKSLQKYHVNVTNIEQKSVSVDDFDVSPEQMTSALPLLYQSGYLTIKQYKPFTKSYKLGYPNQEVKIGMLKSLAPNYLSPVSVDNNGLVNEFVELVYEGEIEQAMVRLKAYLSSISNRLSNKNERDFQTVFYLIFNLMGALIKVEEDSAIGRADAVLHLPEAIYVFELKYDGSAEEALKQIDDKGYLIPYSADGKRLYKVGVNYDSTQRTISDWKIKEE
;
A
#
# COMPACT_ATOMS: atom_id res chain seq x y z
N MET A 1 -19.81 16.62 20.27
CA MET A 1 -19.13 16.14 19.04
C MET A 1 -19.02 17.32 18.08
N ALA A 2 -17.83 17.66 17.66
CA ALA A 2 -17.62 18.66 16.64
C ALA A 2 -18.36 18.26 15.34
N LYS A 3 -18.89 19.25 14.64
CA LYS A 3 -19.72 18.97 13.45
C LYS A 3 -18.82 18.78 12.24
N ILE A 4 -18.85 17.58 11.64
CA ILE A 4 -18.24 17.32 10.33
C ILE A 4 -18.88 18.25 9.29
N VAL A 5 -18.05 18.96 8.53
CA VAL A 5 -18.51 19.95 7.52
C VAL A 5 -18.71 19.24 6.18
N ASN A 6 -17.75 18.42 5.75
CA ASN A 6 -17.79 17.77 4.46
C ASN A 6 -18.54 16.42 4.49
N LYS A 7 -19.29 16.14 3.44
CA LYS A 7 -19.90 14.83 3.21
C LYS A 7 -18.91 13.94 2.47
N TYR A 8 -18.34 12.96 3.16
CA TYR A 8 -17.31 12.10 2.61
C TYR A 8 -17.84 10.92 1.79
N PRO A 9 -17.25 10.61 0.62
CA PRO A 9 -17.67 9.51 -0.25
C PRO A 9 -17.08 8.16 0.21
N VAL A 10 -17.35 7.77 1.46
CA VAL A 10 -16.79 6.52 2.01
C VAL A 10 -17.31 5.31 1.23
N GLY A 11 -16.39 4.61 0.54
CA GLY A 11 -16.71 3.44 -0.27
C GLY A 11 -17.37 3.75 -1.62
N ILE A 12 -17.42 5.02 -2.03
CA ILE A 12 -17.95 5.45 -3.34
C ILE A 12 -16.77 5.73 -4.27
N GLN A 13 -16.75 5.09 -5.44
CA GLN A 13 -15.72 5.26 -6.46
C GLN A 13 -16.27 5.77 -7.80
N THR A 14 -17.56 6.06 -7.88
CA THR A 14 -18.24 6.57 -9.08
C THR A 14 -18.31 8.09 -9.00
N PHE A 15 -17.65 8.78 -9.94
CA PHE A 15 -17.58 10.24 -10.00
C PHE A 15 -18.97 10.90 -10.09
N GLU A 16 -19.84 10.42 -10.99
CA GLU A 16 -21.21 10.90 -11.12
C GLU A 16 -21.94 10.88 -9.76
N LYS A 17 -21.91 9.74 -9.08
CA LYS A 17 -22.56 9.59 -7.76
C LYS A 17 -22.02 10.56 -6.71
N ILE A 18 -20.72 10.86 -6.76
CA ILE A 18 -20.10 11.83 -5.85
C ILE A 18 -20.62 13.23 -6.13
N ARG A 19 -20.62 13.64 -7.40
CA ARG A 19 -21.02 14.98 -7.80
C ARG A 19 -22.52 15.24 -7.62
N GLU A 20 -23.37 14.31 -8.06
CA GLU A 20 -24.83 14.44 -7.95
C GLU A 20 -25.33 14.49 -6.50
N ASN A 21 -24.66 13.80 -5.59
CA ASN A 21 -25.08 13.73 -4.20
C ASN A 21 -24.33 14.71 -3.28
N GLY A 22 -23.52 15.61 -3.84
CA GLY A 22 -22.81 16.65 -3.08
C GLY A 22 -21.79 16.10 -2.07
N TYR A 23 -21.13 14.99 -2.40
CA TYR A 23 -19.99 14.51 -1.64
C TYR A 23 -18.75 15.35 -1.95
N LEU A 24 -17.83 15.44 -1.00
CA LEU A 24 -16.53 16.07 -1.23
C LEU A 24 -15.79 15.32 -2.33
N TYR A 25 -15.40 16.05 -3.36
CA TYR A 25 -14.51 15.60 -4.42
C TYR A 25 -13.21 16.41 -4.34
N ILE A 26 -12.08 15.74 -4.14
CA ILE A 26 -10.77 16.38 -4.26
C ILE A 26 -10.45 16.46 -5.74
N ASP A 27 -10.38 17.69 -6.25
CA ASP A 27 -10.29 17.94 -7.69
C ASP A 27 -8.95 17.48 -8.28
N LYS A 28 -8.99 16.47 -9.14
CA LYS A 28 -7.87 15.94 -9.91
C LYS A 28 -7.99 16.21 -11.41
N THR A 29 -8.97 17.02 -11.81
CA THR A 29 -9.26 17.25 -13.24
C THR A 29 -8.17 18.04 -13.95
N GLN A 30 -7.29 18.74 -13.22
CA GLN A 30 -6.10 19.38 -13.80
C GLN A 30 -5.20 18.38 -14.53
N TYR A 31 -5.14 17.12 -14.08
CA TYR A 31 -4.38 16.08 -14.77
C TYR A 31 -4.99 15.70 -16.13
N ILE A 32 -6.32 15.80 -16.28
CA ILE A 32 -6.99 15.62 -17.57
C ILE A 32 -6.60 16.77 -18.53
N VAL A 33 -6.56 18.00 -18.02
CA VAL A 33 -6.07 19.17 -18.77
C VAL A 33 -4.64 18.91 -19.27
N ASP A 34 -3.76 18.46 -18.38
CA ASP A 34 -2.36 18.11 -18.70
C ASP A 34 -2.26 17.06 -19.83
N PHE A 35 -3.08 16.01 -19.77
CA PHE A 35 -3.12 14.98 -20.78
C PHE A 35 -3.52 15.54 -22.14
N ARG A 36 -4.52 16.43 -22.16
CA ARG A 36 -5.01 17.08 -23.41
C ARG A 36 -3.94 18.03 -23.98
N GLU A 37 -3.34 18.88 -23.16
CA GLU A 37 -2.30 19.82 -23.59
C GLU A 37 -1.07 19.12 -24.15
N LYS A 38 -0.63 18.04 -23.50
CA LYS A 38 0.54 17.24 -23.92
C LYS A 38 0.21 16.22 -25.01
N LYS A 39 -1.07 16.12 -25.42
CA LYS A 39 -1.56 15.16 -26.42
C LYS A 39 -1.23 13.71 -26.05
N MET A 40 -1.30 13.37 -24.79
CA MET A 40 -1.11 12.01 -24.31
C MET A 40 -2.38 11.21 -24.56
N SER A 41 -2.28 10.14 -25.31
CA SER A 41 -3.44 9.32 -25.72
C SER A 41 -3.43 7.92 -25.14
N TYR A 42 -2.29 7.42 -24.69
CA TYR A 42 -2.12 6.07 -24.16
C TYR A 42 -1.41 6.15 -22.81
N ILE A 43 -2.15 5.96 -21.71
CA ILE A 43 -1.62 6.22 -20.37
C ILE A 43 -1.74 4.97 -19.50
N PHE A 44 -0.64 4.66 -18.82
CA PHE A 44 -0.59 3.63 -17.78
C PHE A 44 -0.30 4.27 -16.42
N LEU A 45 -1.11 3.90 -15.42
CA LEU A 45 -0.97 4.34 -14.04
C LEU A 45 -1.08 3.16 -13.06
N SER A 46 -0.01 2.87 -12.32
CA SER A 46 -0.08 1.98 -11.16
C SER A 46 -0.10 2.77 -9.85
N ARG A 47 -0.99 2.38 -8.94
CA ARG A 47 -1.08 2.88 -7.57
C ARG A 47 -1.56 1.76 -6.65
N PRO A 48 -1.23 1.80 -5.36
CA PRO A 48 -1.76 0.84 -4.40
C PRO A 48 -3.28 0.79 -4.39
N ARG A 49 -3.84 -0.25 -3.79
CA ARG A 49 -5.29 -0.34 -3.57
C ARG A 49 -5.80 0.84 -2.76
N ARG A 50 -7.03 1.31 -3.06
CA ARG A 50 -7.74 2.38 -2.34
C ARG A 50 -7.09 3.77 -2.43
N PHE A 51 -6.29 4.00 -3.46
CA PHE A 51 -5.71 5.31 -3.76
C PHE A 51 -6.60 6.20 -4.64
N GLY A 52 -7.73 5.72 -5.13
CA GLY A 52 -8.64 6.51 -5.97
C GLY A 52 -8.47 6.28 -7.48
N LYS A 53 -7.78 5.20 -7.91
CA LYS A 53 -7.63 4.83 -9.33
C LYS A 53 -8.98 4.73 -10.04
N SER A 54 -9.88 3.91 -9.50
CA SER A 54 -11.23 3.69 -10.06
C SER A 54 -12.06 4.97 -10.08
N LEU A 55 -11.91 5.86 -9.09
CA LEU A 55 -12.53 7.17 -9.10
C LEU A 55 -12.00 8.03 -10.24
N PHE A 56 -10.69 8.06 -10.45
CA PHE A 56 -10.09 8.80 -11.56
C PHE A 56 -10.49 8.20 -12.92
N ALA A 57 -10.54 6.87 -13.05
CA ALA A 57 -11.07 6.17 -14.22
C ALA A 57 -12.54 6.56 -14.51
N SER A 58 -13.38 6.60 -13.47
CA SER A 58 -14.77 7.06 -13.58
C SER A 58 -14.87 8.56 -13.93
N THR A 59 -13.95 9.38 -13.46
CA THR A 59 -13.86 10.81 -13.84
C THR A 59 -13.52 10.97 -15.33
N LEU A 60 -12.54 10.19 -15.83
CA LEU A 60 -12.21 10.14 -17.25
C LEU A 60 -13.38 9.67 -18.11
N GLN A 61 -14.10 8.64 -17.66
CA GLN A 61 -15.30 8.17 -18.35
C GLN A 61 -16.33 9.30 -18.51
N ALA A 62 -16.70 9.96 -17.41
CA ALA A 62 -17.65 11.05 -17.44
C ALA A 62 -17.19 12.23 -18.32
N TYR A 63 -15.88 12.52 -18.33
CA TYR A 63 -15.30 13.55 -19.19
C TYR A 63 -15.47 13.22 -20.68
N PHE A 64 -15.08 12.02 -21.09
CA PHE A 64 -15.18 11.61 -22.50
C PHE A 64 -16.61 11.32 -22.95
N GLU A 65 -17.54 11.01 -22.04
CA GLU A 65 -18.97 10.95 -22.33
C GLU A 65 -19.61 12.34 -22.49
N GLY A 66 -18.84 13.42 -22.26
CA GLY A 66 -19.30 14.81 -22.39
C GLY A 66 -20.28 15.24 -21.31
N ARG A 67 -20.17 14.66 -20.10
CA ARG A 67 -21.04 14.95 -18.94
C ARG A 67 -20.63 16.26 -18.25
N LYS A 68 -20.67 17.37 -19.00
CA LYS A 68 -20.24 18.70 -18.58
C LYS A 68 -20.78 19.13 -17.21
N GLU A 69 -22.03 18.81 -16.94
CA GLU A 69 -22.74 19.19 -15.72
C GLU A 69 -22.07 18.65 -14.44
N LEU A 70 -21.34 17.54 -14.53
CA LEU A 70 -20.64 16.95 -13.40
C LEU A 70 -19.35 17.69 -13.05
N PHE A 71 -18.82 18.49 -13.95
CA PHE A 71 -17.53 19.17 -13.82
C PHE A 71 -17.65 20.64 -13.40
N GLU A 72 -18.85 21.13 -13.16
CA GLU A 72 -19.07 22.50 -12.72
C GLU A 72 -18.27 22.82 -11.46
N GLY A 73 -17.49 23.91 -11.50
CA GLY A 73 -16.62 24.35 -10.42
C GLY A 73 -15.32 23.54 -10.24
N LEU A 74 -14.98 22.65 -11.18
CA LEU A 74 -13.70 21.94 -11.22
C LEU A 74 -12.75 22.59 -12.24
N ALA A 75 -11.43 22.42 -12.04
CA ALA A 75 -10.39 23.05 -12.85
C ALA A 75 -10.57 22.84 -14.37
N ILE A 76 -10.98 21.67 -14.79
CA ILE A 76 -11.20 21.37 -16.21
C ILE A 76 -12.33 22.19 -16.84
N ALA A 77 -13.30 22.66 -16.07
CA ALA A 77 -14.43 23.45 -16.59
C ALA A 77 -13.98 24.83 -17.13
N ASP A 78 -12.90 25.38 -16.60
CA ASP A 78 -12.30 26.63 -17.08
C ASP A 78 -11.49 26.42 -18.36
N TYR A 79 -10.96 25.22 -18.56
CA TYR A 79 -10.13 24.86 -19.72
C TYR A 79 -10.97 24.35 -20.90
N GLU A 80 -11.84 23.34 -20.65
CA GLU A 80 -12.59 22.66 -21.71
C GLU A 80 -13.78 23.49 -22.20
N LYS A 81 -13.83 23.73 -23.51
CA LYS A 81 -14.91 24.51 -24.15
C LYS A 81 -15.83 23.63 -24.98
N ASP A 82 -15.27 22.62 -25.65
CA ASP A 82 -15.98 21.73 -26.56
C ASP A 82 -16.07 20.32 -25.93
N TRP A 83 -17.05 20.14 -25.08
CA TRP A 83 -17.30 18.86 -24.40
C TRP A 83 -17.74 17.78 -25.42
N GLY A 84 -16.74 17.24 -26.13
CA GLY A 84 -16.95 16.16 -27.09
C GLY A 84 -17.51 14.90 -26.43
N LYS A 85 -18.35 14.17 -27.19
CA LYS A 85 -18.92 12.90 -26.73
C LYS A 85 -18.28 11.75 -27.49
N HIS A 86 -17.55 10.92 -26.78
CA HIS A 86 -16.92 9.73 -27.32
C HIS A 86 -17.60 8.47 -26.82
N PRO A 87 -17.66 7.39 -27.60
CA PRO A 87 -17.98 6.07 -27.07
C PRO A 87 -16.91 5.65 -26.05
N VAL A 88 -17.32 5.29 -24.84
CA VAL A 88 -16.38 4.85 -23.78
C VAL A 88 -16.61 3.38 -23.48
N LEU A 89 -15.57 2.58 -23.59
CA LEU A 89 -15.51 1.18 -23.17
C LEU A 89 -14.71 1.11 -21.87
N HIS A 90 -15.40 0.88 -20.75
CA HIS A 90 -14.77 0.80 -19.43
C HIS A 90 -14.86 -0.63 -18.90
N PHE A 91 -13.71 -1.27 -18.72
CA PHE A 91 -13.57 -2.63 -18.25
C PHE A 91 -13.00 -2.61 -16.83
N ASP A 92 -13.76 -3.13 -15.86
CA ASP A 92 -13.28 -3.37 -14.49
C ASP A 92 -12.97 -4.87 -14.33
N LEU A 93 -11.70 -5.21 -14.18
CA LEU A 93 -11.24 -6.59 -14.08
C LEU A 93 -11.14 -7.10 -12.64
N SER A 94 -11.54 -6.31 -11.65
CA SER A 94 -11.53 -6.70 -10.23
C SER A 94 -12.73 -7.59 -9.83
N GLY A 95 -13.76 -7.65 -10.65
CA GLY A 95 -15.09 -8.16 -10.28
C GLY A 95 -15.20 -9.68 -10.13
N ALA A 96 -14.22 -10.46 -10.55
CA ALA A 96 -14.24 -11.92 -10.40
C ALA A 96 -12.88 -12.47 -9.99
N LYS A 97 -12.90 -13.59 -9.28
CA LYS A 97 -11.69 -14.38 -8.99
C LYS A 97 -11.50 -15.38 -10.13
N HIS A 98 -10.32 -15.38 -10.73
CA HIS A 98 -10.00 -16.18 -11.88
C HIS A 98 -8.99 -17.24 -11.50
N PHE A 99 -9.40 -18.52 -11.55
CA PHE A 99 -8.54 -19.65 -11.19
C PHE A 99 -8.02 -20.40 -12.40
N ASP A 100 -8.66 -20.22 -13.58
CA ASP A 100 -8.29 -20.90 -14.83
C ASP A 100 -8.58 -20.06 -16.08
N ALA A 101 -8.12 -20.59 -17.23
CA ALA A 101 -8.23 -19.93 -18.53
C ALA A 101 -9.69 -19.77 -19.00
N ASP A 102 -10.54 -20.74 -18.72
CA ASP A 102 -11.93 -20.71 -19.18
C ASP A 102 -12.75 -19.69 -18.41
N ALA A 103 -12.53 -19.60 -17.08
CA ALA A 103 -13.16 -18.58 -16.24
C ALA A 103 -12.77 -17.18 -16.68
N LEU A 104 -11.48 -16.92 -16.97
CA LEU A 104 -11.02 -15.61 -17.44
C LEU A 104 -11.62 -15.25 -18.81
N ASN A 105 -11.59 -16.18 -19.77
CA ASN A 105 -12.20 -15.94 -21.09
C ASN A 105 -13.71 -15.66 -20.97
N SER A 106 -14.42 -16.41 -20.13
CA SER A 106 -15.85 -16.20 -19.89
C SER A 106 -16.11 -14.82 -19.27
N TYR A 107 -15.28 -14.42 -18.33
CA TYR A 107 -15.39 -13.09 -17.70
C TYR A 107 -15.12 -11.95 -18.68
N LEU A 108 -14.05 -12.03 -19.48
CA LEU A 108 -13.78 -11.03 -20.53
C LEU A 108 -14.92 -10.94 -21.54
N ASN A 109 -15.52 -12.08 -21.90
CA ASN A 109 -16.71 -12.12 -22.75
C ASN A 109 -17.91 -11.43 -22.10
N LEU A 110 -18.11 -11.62 -20.79
CA LEU A 110 -19.18 -10.96 -20.03
C LEU A 110 -18.99 -9.44 -20.00
N GLN A 111 -17.78 -8.96 -19.82
CA GLN A 111 -17.44 -7.53 -19.84
C GLN A 111 -17.76 -6.85 -21.18
N LEU A 112 -17.75 -7.58 -22.29
CA LEU A 112 -18.04 -7.06 -23.62
C LEU A 112 -19.55 -6.99 -23.94
N LEU A 113 -20.39 -7.77 -23.25
CA LEU A 113 -21.81 -7.87 -23.55
C LEU A 113 -22.56 -6.52 -23.58
N PRO A 114 -22.41 -5.60 -22.61
CA PRO A 114 -23.12 -4.32 -22.63
C PRO A 114 -22.80 -3.48 -23.88
N TYR A 115 -21.57 -3.57 -24.36
CA TYR A 115 -21.12 -2.84 -25.54
C TYR A 115 -21.59 -3.51 -26.85
N GLU A 116 -21.70 -4.84 -26.86
CA GLU A 116 -22.31 -5.56 -27.99
C GLU A 116 -23.82 -5.34 -28.07
N GLU A 117 -24.48 -5.19 -26.94
CA GLU A 117 -25.91 -4.79 -26.93
C GLU A 117 -26.09 -3.39 -27.51
N LEU A 118 -25.16 -2.47 -27.25
CA LEU A 118 -25.22 -1.10 -27.74
C LEU A 118 -24.76 -0.96 -29.19
N TYR A 119 -23.66 -1.60 -29.60
CA TYR A 119 -23.04 -1.42 -30.91
C TYR A 119 -23.18 -2.63 -31.84
N GLY A 120 -23.79 -3.70 -31.37
CA GLY A 120 -23.97 -4.94 -32.12
C GLY A 120 -22.81 -5.92 -31.96
N LYS A 121 -23.07 -7.16 -32.40
CA LYS A 121 -22.09 -8.27 -32.43
C LYS A 121 -21.87 -8.74 -33.85
N GLY A 122 -20.63 -9.02 -34.25
CA GLY A 122 -20.29 -9.58 -35.57
C GLY A 122 -20.48 -11.10 -35.64
N GLU A 123 -20.90 -11.60 -36.78
CA GLU A 123 -20.93 -13.05 -37.02
C GLU A 123 -19.47 -13.57 -37.03
N GLY A 124 -19.20 -14.60 -36.25
CA GLY A 124 -17.87 -15.20 -36.16
C GLY A 124 -16.92 -14.63 -35.10
N GLU A 125 -17.27 -13.55 -34.40
CA GLU A 125 -16.50 -13.05 -33.27
C GLU A 125 -16.66 -13.99 -32.05
N LYS A 126 -15.72 -14.88 -31.85
CA LYS A 126 -15.80 -15.93 -30.80
C LYS A 126 -14.95 -15.60 -29.57
N TYR A 127 -13.76 -15.08 -29.79
CA TYR A 127 -12.79 -14.82 -28.73
C TYR A 127 -12.87 -13.37 -28.23
N PRO A 128 -12.50 -13.10 -26.96
CA PRO A 128 -12.60 -11.77 -26.38
C PRO A 128 -11.86 -10.67 -27.17
N ASN A 129 -10.71 -10.98 -27.76
CA ASN A 129 -9.95 -10.06 -28.59
C ASN A 129 -10.66 -9.71 -29.91
N GLU A 130 -11.29 -10.69 -30.58
CA GLU A 130 -12.04 -10.46 -31.82
C GLU A 130 -13.28 -9.59 -31.53
N ARG A 131 -13.96 -9.87 -30.43
CA ARG A 131 -15.12 -9.13 -29.98
C ARG A 131 -14.78 -7.69 -29.62
N LEU A 132 -13.65 -7.45 -28.91
CA LEU A 132 -13.14 -6.10 -28.61
C LEU A 132 -12.86 -5.32 -29.91
N ASP A 133 -12.14 -5.93 -30.87
CA ASP A 133 -11.86 -5.32 -32.17
C ASP A 133 -13.14 -4.93 -32.89
N GLY A 134 -14.12 -5.83 -32.94
CA GLY A 134 -15.39 -5.60 -33.60
C GLY A 134 -16.23 -4.51 -32.93
N VAL A 135 -16.34 -4.50 -31.62
CA VAL A 135 -17.08 -3.46 -30.86
C VAL A 135 -16.48 -2.09 -31.10
N VAL A 136 -15.15 -1.92 -31.01
CA VAL A 136 -14.49 -0.61 -31.25
C VAL A 136 -14.78 -0.10 -32.67
N ARG A 137 -14.65 -0.95 -33.69
CA ARG A 137 -14.92 -0.53 -35.09
C ARG A 137 -16.38 -0.16 -35.31
N ARG A 138 -17.31 -0.91 -34.73
CA ARG A 138 -18.75 -0.62 -34.85
C ARG A 138 -19.15 0.64 -34.11
N ALA A 139 -18.61 0.86 -32.90
CA ALA A 139 -18.81 2.08 -32.13
C ALA A 139 -18.38 3.31 -32.95
N TYR A 140 -17.14 3.29 -33.46
CA TYR A 140 -16.63 4.35 -34.34
C TYR A 140 -17.51 4.55 -35.59
N LYS A 141 -17.90 3.46 -36.27
CA LYS A 141 -18.72 3.55 -37.50
C LYS A 141 -20.11 4.14 -37.24
N GLN A 142 -20.71 3.84 -36.09
CA GLN A 142 -22.05 4.29 -35.74
C GLN A 142 -22.10 5.73 -35.26
N THR A 143 -21.08 6.14 -34.51
CA THR A 143 -21.03 7.48 -33.88
C THR A 143 -20.29 8.51 -34.71
N GLY A 144 -19.34 8.07 -35.55
CA GLY A 144 -18.35 8.95 -36.20
C GLY A 144 -17.24 9.43 -35.30
N GLU A 145 -17.31 9.11 -34.02
CA GLU A 145 -16.37 9.57 -32.99
C GLU A 145 -15.39 8.46 -32.60
N LYS A 146 -14.14 8.83 -32.34
CA LYS A 146 -13.13 7.90 -31.85
C LYS A 146 -13.48 7.37 -30.46
N VAL A 147 -13.12 6.11 -30.22
CA VAL A 147 -13.48 5.36 -29.03
C VAL A 147 -12.44 5.59 -27.93
N VAL A 148 -12.93 5.69 -26.70
CA VAL A 148 -12.10 5.70 -25.49
C VAL A 148 -12.15 4.32 -24.83
N VAL A 149 -10.99 3.80 -24.42
CA VAL A 149 -10.89 2.52 -23.71
C VAL A 149 -10.28 2.76 -22.34
N ILE A 150 -10.99 2.38 -21.30
CA ILE A 150 -10.55 2.46 -19.90
C ILE A 150 -10.50 1.03 -19.35
N ILE A 151 -9.35 0.65 -18.78
CA ILE A 151 -9.14 -0.67 -18.21
C ILE A 151 -8.69 -0.46 -16.75
N ASP A 152 -9.58 -0.78 -15.82
CA ASP A 152 -9.30 -0.70 -14.39
C ASP A 152 -8.94 -2.08 -13.83
N GLU A 153 -7.99 -2.08 -12.86
CA GLU A 153 -7.47 -3.28 -12.18
C GLU A 153 -7.01 -4.39 -13.17
N TYR A 154 -6.30 -3.98 -14.24
CA TYR A 154 -5.88 -4.87 -15.34
C TYR A 154 -5.11 -6.13 -14.88
N ASP A 155 -4.45 -6.06 -13.74
CA ASP A 155 -3.59 -7.10 -13.18
C ASP A 155 -4.31 -7.99 -12.13
N ALA A 156 -5.55 -7.68 -11.78
CA ALA A 156 -6.30 -8.44 -10.78
C ALA A 156 -6.39 -9.95 -11.10
N PRO A 157 -6.64 -10.38 -12.36
CA PRO A 157 -6.67 -11.80 -12.70
C PRO A 157 -5.33 -12.53 -12.50
N LEU A 158 -4.21 -11.81 -12.58
CA LEU A 158 -2.86 -12.36 -12.48
C LEU A 158 -2.35 -12.42 -11.04
N LEU A 159 -2.78 -11.48 -10.20
CA LEU A 159 -2.35 -11.41 -8.81
C LEU A 159 -2.82 -12.63 -8.00
N ASP A 160 -3.99 -13.15 -8.29
CA ASP A 160 -4.53 -14.33 -7.59
C ASP A 160 -3.67 -15.60 -7.82
N VAL A 161 -3.04 -15.72 -8.98
CA VAL A 161 -2.22 -16.88 -9.40
C VAL A 161 -0.73 -16.58 -9.48
N VAL A 162 -0.26 -15.48 -8.91
CA VAL A 162 1.15 -15.00 -9.04
C VAL A 162 2.20 -16.02 -8.58
N HIS A 163 1.82 -17.00 -7.75
CA HIS A 163 2.70 -18.07 -7.26
C HIS A 163 2.55 -19.40 -8.03
N GLU A 164 1.62 -19.49 -8.94
CA GLU A 164 1.24 -20.68 -9.71
C GLU A 164 1.74 -20.50 -11.15
N LYS A 165 2.97 -20.95 -11.43
CA LYS A 165 3.70 -20.59 -12.65
C LYS A 165 2.97 -20.91 -13.96
N ASP A 166 2.32 -22.08 -14.02
CA ASP A 166 1.67 -22.53 -15.25
C ASP A 166 0.37 -21.76 -15.50
N GLU A 167 -0.44 -21.57 -14.47
CA GLU A 167 -1.66 -20.77 -14.51
C GLU A 167 -1.34 -19.31 -14.83
N LEU A 168 -0.35 -18.70 -14.17
CA LEU A 168 0.09 -17.34 -14.42
C LEU A 168 0.49 -17.15 -15.88
N LYS A 169 1.22 -18.11 -16.47
CA LYS A 169 1.60 -18.06 -17.87
C LYS A 169 0.41 -18.11 -18.82
N GLN A 170 -0.57 -18.98 -18.52
CA GLN A 170 -1.78 -19.13 -19.34
C GLN A 170 -2.65 -17.86 -19.26
N LEU A 171 -2.95 -17.39 -18.06
CA LEU A 171 -3.78 -16.18 -17.88
C LEU A 171 -3.12 -14.96 -18.50
N ARG A 172 -1.79 -14.83 -18.39
CA ARG A 172 -1.04 -13.76 -19.03
C ARG A 172 -1.19 -13.78 -20.57
N LEU A 173 -1.13 -14.94 -21.21
CA LEU A 173 -1.33 -15.07 -22.66
C LEU A 173 -2.75 -14.66 -23.08
N ILE A 174 -3.77 -14.99 -22.29
CA ILE A 174 -5.15 -14.56 -22.53
C ILE A 174 -5.24 -13.03 -22.46
N MET A 175 -4.64 -12.42 -21.44
CA MET A 175 -4.63 -10.97 -21.28
C MET A 175 -3.86 -10.28 -22.41
N GLN A 176 -2.70 -10.81 -22.83
CA GLN A 176 -1.97 -10.31 -24.01
C GLN A 176 -2.86 -10.34 -25.26
N ASN A 177 -3.52 -11.47 -25.52
CA ASN A 177 -4.43 -11.61 -26.65
C ASN A 177 -5.59 -10.60 -26.58
N PHE A 178 -6.16 -10.41 -25.39
CA PHE A 178 -7.28 -9.47 -25.20
C PHE A 178 -6.86 -8.03 -25.53
N TYR A 179 -5.66 -7.59 -25.15
CA TYR A 179 -5.18 -6.24 -25.41
C TYR A 179 -4.54 -6.05 -26.78
N SER A 180 -4.14 -7.14 -27.47
CA SER A 180 -3.41 -7.06 -28.75
C SER A 180 -4.12 -6.25 -29.84
N PRO A 181 -5.48 -6.23 -29.95
CA PRO A 181 -6.16 -5.41 -30.94
C PRO A 181 -5.95 -3.90 -30.77
N LEU A 182 -5.71 -3.42 -29.54
CA LEU A 182 -5.61 -1.99 -29.26
C LEU A 182 -4.54 -1.29 -30.10
N LYS A 183 -3.46 -1.97 -30.43
CA LYS A 183 -2.41 -1.41 -31.32
C LYS A 183 -2.90 -1.13 -32.74
N LYS A 184 -3.57 -2.10 -33.36
CA LYS A 184 -4.09 -1.95 -34.73
C LYS A 184 -5.32 -1.07 -34.81
N LEU A 185 -5.97 -0.83 -33.66
CA LEU A 185 -7.14 0.04 -33.52
C LEU A 185 -6.80 1.52 -33.34
N ASP A 186 -5.53 1.90 -33.29
CA ASP A 186 -5.07 3.29 -33.12
C ASP A 186 -5.86 4.32 -33.96
N PRO A 187 -6.17 4.09 -35.27
CA PRO A 187 -6.96 5.04 -36.06
C PRO A 187 -8.38 5.29 -35.54
N TYR A 188 -8.91 4.38 -34.74
CA TYR A 188 -10.27 4.40 -34.19
C TYR A 188 -10.32 4.82 -32.71
N LEU A 189 -9.15 4.98 -32.08
CA LEU A 189 -9.05 5.30 -30.63
C LEU A 189 -8.71 6.77 -30.41
N GLU A 190 -9.38 7.38 -29.47
CA GLU A 190 -9.10 8.72 -28.95
C GLU A 190 -8.16 8.66 -27.76
N PHE A 191 -8.43 7.73 -26.84
CA PHE A 191 -7.72 7.67 -25.57
C PHE A 191 -7.75 6.26 -24.99
N ILE A 192 -6.65 5.84 -24.38
CA ILE A 192 -6.56 4.61 -23.59
C ILE A 192 -6.04 4.95 -22.22
N PHE A 193 -6.72 4.52 -21.17
CA PHE A 193 -6.25 4.59 -19.80
C PHE A 193 -6.24 3.20 -19.17
N ILE A 194 -5.09 2.77 -18.71
CA ILE A 194 -4.91 1.46 -18.07
C ILE A 194 -4.41 1.67 -16.66
N THR A 195 -5.07 1.06 -15.69
CA THR A 195 -4.66 1.16 -14.30
C THR A 195 -4.73 -0.17 -13.57
N GLY A 196 -3.86 -0.31 -12.56
CA GLY A 196 -3.76 -1.48 -11.70
C GLY A 196 -2.86 -1.21 -10.50
N ILE A 197 -2.49 -2.27 -9.80
CA ILE A 197 -1.60 -2.21 -8.63
C ILE A 197 -0.15 -2.35 -9.06
N THR A 198 0.13 -3.28 -9.96
CA THR A 198 1.48 -3.70 -10.31
C THR A 198 1.94 -3.09 -11.62
N LYS A 199 3.26 -3.14 -11.85
CA LYS A 199 3.89 -2.78 -13.12
C LYS A 199 4.18 -4.01 -14.00
N PHE A 200 3.68 -5.18 -13.68
CA PHE A 200 3.94 -6.45 -14.37
C PHE A 200 3.74 -6.43 -15.87
N SER A 201 3.01 -5.45 -16.31
CA SER A 201 2.45 -5.41 -17.64
C SER A 201 3.38 -4.88 -18.70
N GLN A 202 4.31 -3.96 -18.38
CA GLN A 202 5.04 -3.25 -19.42
C GLN A 202 5.92 -4.17 -20.27
N LEU A 203 6.52 -5.19 -19.66
CA LEU A 203 7.44 -6.09 -20.36
C LEU A 203 6.77 -7.32 -21.00
N SER A 204 5.55 -7.68 -20.57
CA SER A 204 4.95 -8.94 -21.02
C SER A 204 3.53 -8.83 -21.58
N ILE A 205 2.65 -8.04 -20.95
CA ILE A 205 1.24 -7.97 -21.38
C ILE A 205 1.02 -6.90 -22.45
N PHE A 206 1.70 -5.76 -22.32
CA PHE A 206 1.60 -4.64 -23.25
C PHE A 206 2.83 -4.50 -24.15
N SER A 207 3.60 -5.58 -24.36
CA SER A 207 4.78 -5.56 -25.23
C SER A 207 4.49 -5.05 -26.64
N GLU A 208 3.24 -5.17 -27.07
CA GLU A 208 2.78 -4.66 -28.37
C GLU A 208 2.34 -3.18 -28.33
N LEU A 209 1.97 -2.66 -27.15
CA LEU A 209 1.59 -1.25 -26.94
C LEU A 209 2.81 -0.42 -26.55
N ASN A 210 3.74 -0.26 -27.49
CA ASN A 210 5.00 0.46 -27.29
C ASN A 210 4.85 1.99 -27.19
N ASN A 211 3.66 2.51 -27.37
CA ASN A 211 3.27 3.92 -27.22
C ASN A 211 2.54 4.21 -25.89
N LEU A 212 2.60 3.29 -24.94
CA LEU A 212 1.96 3.46 -23.64
C LEU A 212 2.86 4.29 -22.70
N ASP A 213 2.43 5.49 -22.36
CA ASP A 213 3.12 6.40 -21.44
C ASP A 213 2.90 5.96 -19.99
N ASN A 214 3.94 5.45 -19.35
CA ASN A 214 3.88 5.09 -17.93
C ASN A 214 4.14 6.31 -17.05
N ILE A 215 3.08 6.84 -16.45
CA ILE A 215 3.13 8.03 -15.59
C ILE A 215 3.34 7.69 -14.10
N SER A 216 3.46 6.41 -13.75
CA SER A 216 3.43 5.96 -12.35
C SER A 216 4.56 6.53 -11.47
N MET A 217 5.73 6.81 -12.07
CA MET A 217 6.89 7.35 -11.34
C MET A 217 7.34 8.72 -11.88
N LEU A 218 6.46 9.45 -12.55
CA LEU A 218 6.73 10.81 -12.98
C LEU A 218 6.31 11.80 -11.87
N ASP A 219 7.23 12.68 -11.46
CA ASP A 219 7.02 13.63 -10.36
C ASP A 219 5.74 14.45 -10.51
N GLN A 220 5.46 14.93 -11.73
CA GLN A 220 4.28 15.72 -12.05
C GLN A 220 2.94 15.00 -11.87
N TYR A 221 2.93 13.64 -11.85
CA TYR A 221 1.72 12.82 -11.67
C TYR A 221 1.69 12.07 -10.33
N SER A 222 2.59 12.40 -9.40
CA SER A 222 2.68 11.72 -8.11
C SER A 222 1.40 11.83 -7.29
N ALA A 223 0.74 12.99 -7.31
CA ALA A 223 -0.48 13.28 -6.59
C ALA A 223 -1.78 13.10 -7.41
N ILE A 224 -1.73 12.48 -8.60
CA ILE A 224 -2.91 12.18 -9.42
C ILE A 224 -3.92 11.28 -8.68
N CYS A 225 -3.41 10.41 -7.84
CA CYS A 225 -4.15 9.64 -6.85
C CYS A 225 -3.53 9.90 -5.47
N GLY A 226 -4.33 9.82 -4.43
CA GLY A 226 -3.91 10.23 -3.09
C GLY A 226 -4.40 11.64 -2.75
N ILE A 227 -4.15 12.06 -1.53
CA ILE A 227 -4.47 13.41 -1.05
C ILE A 227 -3.16 14.08 -0.65
N SER A 228 -2.86 15.25 -1.22
CA SER A 228 -1.67 16.01 -0.87
C SER A 228 -1.88 16.77 0.45
N LYS A 229 -0.78 17.22 1.07
CA LYS A 229 -0.85 18.06 2.27
C LYS A 229 -1.62 19.34 1.99
N THR A 230 -1.44 19.94 0.82
CA THR A 230 -2.15 21.18 0.43
C THR A 230 -3.67 20.93 0.35
N GLU A 231 -4.11 19.85 -0.27
CA GLU A 231 -5.53 19.49 -0.35
C GLU A 231 -6.13 19.22 1.04
N LEU A 232 -5.40 18.53 1.92
CA LEU A 232 -5.83 18.31 3.31
C LEU A 232 -6.00 19.62 4.08
N THR A 233 -5.01 20.51 3.99
CA THR A 233 -4.99 21.77 4.76
C THR A 233 -5.84 22.90 4.16
N THR A 234 -6.43 22.69 2.99
CA THR A 234 -7.38 23.61 2.35
C THR A 234 -8.80 23.05 2.35
N ALA A 235 -9.10 22.09 1.49
CA ALA A 235 -10.45 21.57 1.29
C ALA A 235 -10.99 20.79 2.51
N MET A 236 -10.12 20.18 3.31
CA MET A 236 -10.51 19.33 4.43
C MET A 236 -10.17 19.95 5.81
N LYS A 237 -9.61 21.17 5.83
CA LYS A 237 -9.18 21.85 7.07
C LYS A 237 -10.24 21.88 8.17
N PRO A 238 -11.51 22.24 7.90
CA PRO A 238 -12.53 22.28 8.95
C PRO A 238 -12.78 20.93 9.63
N ASP A 239 -12.60 19.83 8.90
CA ASP A 239 -12.81 18.50 9.44
C ASP A 239 -11.57 17.97 10.20
N VAL A 240 -10.36 18.46 9.86
CA VAL A 240 -9.16 18.23 10.68
C VAL A 240 -9.31 18.97 12.03
N GLU A 241 -9.82 20.20 12.02
CA GLU A 241 -10.14 20.95 13.24
C GLU A 241 -11.17 20.19 14.09
N ALA A 242 -12.25 19.70 13.47
CA ALA A 242 -13.29 18.92 14.15
C ALA A 242 -12.77 17.60 14.72
N LEU A 243 -11.84 16.94 14.03
CA LEU A 243 -11.17 15.74 14.55
C LEU A 243 -10.28 16.09 15.75
N GLY A 244 -9.51 17.19 15.68
CA GLY A 244 -8.68 17.68 16.79
C GLY A 244 -9.51 17.93 18.05
N GLU A 245 -10.65 18.61 17.90
CA GLU A 245 -11.61 18.80 19.01
C GLU A 245 -12.11 17.46 19.59
N ALA A 246 -12.43 16.49 18.74
CA ALA A 246 -12.92 15.18 19.16
C ALA A 246 -11.85 14.37 19.91
N LEU A 247 -10.58 14.53 19.54
CA LEU A 247 -9.42 13.89 20.18
C LEU A 247 -8.91 14.67 21.40
N GLY A 248 -9.33 15.93 21.58
CA GLY A 248 -8.86 16.79 22.66
C GLY A 248 -7.45 17.34 22.45
N VAL A 249 -7.02 17.50 21.17
CA VAL A 249 -5.71 18.00 20.76
C VAL A 249 -5.84 19.25 19.88
N SER A 250 -4.75 20.00 19.71
CA SER A 250 -4.71 21.16 18.80
C SER A 250 -4.79 20.73 17.34
N TYR A 251 -5.07 21.69 16.44
CA TYR A 251 -5.06 21.46 14.99
C TYR A 251 -3.71 20.92 14.50
N GLU A 252 -2.63 21.50 14.98
CA GLU A 252 -1.26 21.13 14.61
C GLU A 252 -0.90 19.71 15.07
N GLU A 253 -1.27 19.36 16.29
CA GLU A 253 -1.09 18.01 16.83
C GLU A 253 -1.92 16.98 16.06
N CYS A 254 -3.18 17.31 15.77
CA CYS A 254 -4.05 16.44 14.95
C CYS A 254 -3.49 16.24 13.53
N LEU A 255 -3.01 17.32 12.89
CA LEU A 255 -2.40 17.24 11.56
C LEU A 255 -1.14 16.35 11.57
N GLU A 256 -0.30 16.47 12.60
CA GLU A 256 0.90 15.64 12.73
C GLU A 256 0.53 14.17 12.99
N GLU A 257 -0.51 13.91 13.79
CA GLU A 257 -0.99 12.55 14.02
C GLU A 257 -1.55 11.92 12.73
N LEU A 258 -2.36 12.66 11.96
CA LEU A 258 -2.83 12.23 10.65
C LEU A 258 -1.66 11.94 9.70
N ARG A 259 -0.61 12.77 9.74
CA ARG A 259 0.59 12.57 8.93
C ARG A 259 1.31 11.27 9.29
N GLN A 260 1.53 11.02 10.58
CA GLN A 260 2.20 9.80 11.04
C GLN A 260 1.43 8.53 10.68
N TYR A 261 0.09 8.60 10.70
CA TYR A 261 -0.77 7.43 10.47
C TYR A 261 -1.08 7.17 9.00
N TYR A 262 -1.24 8.20 8.13
CA TYR A 262 -1.82 8.02 6.79
C TYR A 262 -1.03 8.64 5.64
N ASP A 263 -0.04 9.48 5.92
CA ASP A 263 0.85 10.12 4.94
C ASP A 263 2.03 9.21 4.57
N GLY A 264 3.00 9.78 3.84
CA GLY A 264 4.30 9.18 3.59
C GLY A 264 4.35 8.25 2.39
N TYR A 265 3.32 8.21 1.55
CA TYR A 265 3.41 7.51 0.27
C TYR A 265 4.11 8.37 -0.77
N HIS A 266 5.27 7.92 -1.20
CA HIS A 266 6.17 8.58 -2.14
C HIS A 266 6.32 7.73 -3.40
N PHE A 267 5.98 8.29 -4.57
CA PHE A 267 5.84 7.52 -5.81
C PHE A 267 6.89 7.82 -6.88
N SER A 268 7.74 8.82 -6.68
CA SER A 268 8.78 9.21 -7.64
C SER A 268 10.02 9.75 -6.92
N GLU A 269 11.01 10.25 -7.67
CA GLU A 269 12.30 10.63 -7.10
C GLU A 269 12.25 11.92 -6.27
N HIS A 270 11.43 12.89 -6.70
CA HIS A 270 11.40 14.26 -6.13
C HIS A 270 9.98 14.75 -5.83
N SER A 271 9.01 13.84 -5.75
CA SER A 271 7.62 14.22 -5.46
C SER A 271 7.40 14.53 -3.99
N GLU A 272 6.28 15.18 -3.71
CA GLU A 272 5.74 15.25 -2.36
C GLU A 272 5.13 13.92 -1.92
N ASP A 273 5.06 13.72 -0.60
CA ASP A 273 4.32 12.60 -0.03
C ASP A 273 2.80 12.85 -0.14
N VAL A 274 2.04 11.77 -0.24
CA VAL A 274 0.58 11.83 -0.27
C VAL A 274 -0.03 10.91 0.77
N PHE A 275 -1.16 11.34 1.29
CA PHE A 275 -1.99 10.55 2.21
C PHE A 275 -2.76 9.46 1.47
N ASN A 276 -2.96 8.32 2.14
CA ASN A 276 -3.92 7.32 1.71
C ASN A 276 -5.35 7.89 1.82
N PRO A 277 -6.08 8.05 0.69
CA PRO A 277 -7.39 8.70 0.72
C PRO A 277 -8.41 7.93 1.54
N PHE A 278 -8.39 6.60 1.46
CA PHE A 278 -9.37 5.76 2.12
C PHE A 278 -9.27 5.86 3.64
N SER A 279 -8.06 5.74 4.20
CA SER A 279 -7.85 5.82 5.64
C SER A 279 -8.08 7.23 6.17
N LEU A 280 -7.59 8.24 5.45
CA LEU A 280 -7.80 9.64 5.83
C LEU A 280 -9.28 10.02 5.87
N ILE A 281 -10.04 9.69 4.81
CA ILE A 281 -11.48 9.96 4.75
C ILE A 281 -12.24 9.23 5.87
N ARG A 282 -11.85 7.99 6.18
CA ARG A 282 -12.42 7.22 7.29
C ARG A 282 -12.15 7.86 8.64
N ALA A 283 -10.93 8.34 8.87
CA ALA A 283 -10.57 9.01 10.11
C ALA A 283 -11.37 10.30 10.32
N LEU A 284 -11.42 11.16 9.29
CA LEU A 284 -12.16 12.42 9.36
C LEU A 284 -13.67 12.19 9.49
N SER A 285 -14.24 11.32 8.67
CA SER A 285 -15.67 10.99 8.72
C SER A 285 -16.10 10.32 10.03
N GLY A 286 -15.26 9.48 10.61
CA GLY A 286 -15.51 8.76 11.87
C GLY A 286 -15.03 9.49 13.11
N GLN A 287 -14.36 10.64 12.97
CA GLN A 287 -13.73 11.40 14.06
C GLN A 287 -12.84 10.54 14.98
N LYS A 288 -12.09 9.62 14.38
CA LYS A 288 -11.24 8.67 15.10
C LYS A 288 -10.07 8.23 14.24
N ILE A 289 -8.87 8.21 14.81
CA ILE A 289 -7.68 7.60 14.19
C ILE A 289 -7.71 6.09 14.40
N GLY A 290 -7.39 5.33 13.35
CA GLY A 290 -7.43 3.86 13.41
C GLY A 290 -6.86 3.21 12.15
N ALA A 291 -6.67 1.89 12.18
CA ALA A 291 -6.15 1.11 11.06
C ALA A 291 -7.30 0.70 10.11
N TYR A 292 -7.58 1.51 9.12
CA TYR A 292 -8.70 1.30 8.19
C TYR A 292 -8.31 0.53 6.94
N TRP A 293 -7.10 0.74 6.42
CA TRP A 293 -6.64 0.11 5.18
C TRP A 293 -6.54 -1.42 5.32
N PHE A 294 -6.03 -1.87 6.46
CA PHE A 294 -5.89 -3.29 6.79
C PHE A 294 -7.20 -4.00 7.14
N SER A 295 -8.26 -3.28 7.50
CA SER A 295 -9.55 -3.87 7.85
C SER A 295 -10.16 -4.72 6.72
N SER A 296 -9.67 -4.58 5.50
CA SER A 296 -10.07 -5.38 4.32
C SER A 296 -9.25 -6.65 4.10
N GLY A 297 -8.33 -6.96 5.01
CA GLY A 297 -7.44 -8.11 4.93
C GLY A 297 -6.18 -7.88 4.08
N THR A 298 -5.07 -8.46 4.51
CA THR A 298 -3.84 -8.52 3.72
C THR A 298 -4.03 -9.55 2.61
N PRO A 299 -3.72 -9.21 1.34
CA PRO A 299 -3.83 -10.17 0.25
C PRO A 299 -2.96 -11.39 0.50
N SER A 300 -3.54 -12.58 0.34
CA SER A 300 -2.87 -13.86 0.58
C SER A 300 -1.60 -14.05 -0.26
N TYR A 301 -1.58 -13.49 -1.46
CA TYR A 301 -0.41 -13.55 -2.34
C TYR A 301 0.82 -12.83 -1.76
N LEU A 302 0.62 -11.75 -0.98
CA LEU A 302 1.73 -11.04 -0.32
C LEU A 302 2.34 -11.88 0.80
N ILE A 303 1.51 -12.50 1.63
CA ILE A 303 2.00 -13.39 2.70
C ILE A 303 2.77 -14.56 2.10
N LYS A 304 2.24 -15.19 1.05
CA LYS A 304 2.94 -16.25 0.30
C LYS A 304 4.28 -15.75 -0.27
N SER A 305 4.34 -14.50 -0.78
CA SER A 305 5.57 -13.90 -1.30
C SER A 305 6.62 -13.72 -0.22
N LEU A 306 6.24 -13.21 0.95
CA LEU A 306 7.15 -13.03 2.09
C LEU A 306 7.75 -14.35 2.53
N GLN A 307 6.92 -15.41 2.60
CA GLN A 307 7.37 -16.75 2.96
C GLN A 307 8.30 -17.34 1.89
N LYS A 308 7.91 -17.24 0.61
CA LYS A 308 8.69 -17.78 -0.53
C LYS A 308 10.09 -17.18 -0.64
N TYR A 309 10.21 -15.86 -0.43
CA TYR A 309 11.48 -15.15 -0.55
C TYR A 309 12.20 -14.99 0.79
N HIS A 310 11.71 -15.62 1.86
CA HIS A 310 12.30 -15.54 3.20
C HIS A 310 12.65 -14.09 3.61
N VAL A 311 11.69 -13.17 3.40
CA VAL A 311 11.91 -11.76 3.67
C VAL A 311 12.08 -11.56 5.17
N ASN A 312 13.24 -11.02 5.55
CA ASN A 312 13.45 -10.59 6.93
C ASN A 312 12.73 -9.26 7.15
N VAL A 313 11.62 -9.30 7.89
CA VAL A 313 10.79 -8.12 8.17
C VAL A 313 11.47 -7.12 9.10
N THR A 314 12.47 -7.55 9.87
CA THR A 314 13.23 -6.64 10.76
C THR A 314 14.11 -5.66 9.97
N ASN A 315 14.59 -6.06 8.79
CA ASN A 315 15.52 -5.29 7.96
C ASN A 315 14.88 -4.72 6.69
N ILE A 316 13.54 -4.73 6.61
CA ILE A 316 12.85 -4.32 5.39
C ILE A 316 13.08 -2.84 5.07
N GLU A 317 13.19 -2.00 6.11
CA GLU A 317 13.40 -0.55 5.99
C GLU A 317 14.84 -0.16 5.63
N GLN A 318 15.76 -1.13 5.56
CA GLN A 318 17.18 -0.88 5.24
C GLN A 318 17.55 -1.29 3.82
N LYS A 319 16.66 -2.01 3.13
CA LYS A 319 16.97 -2.55 1.82
C LYS A 319 16.86 -1.50 0.73
N SER A 320 17.88 -1.47 -0.12
CA SER A 320 17.85 -0.70 -1.37
C SER A 320 17.52 -1.63 -2.52
N VAL A 321 16.74 -1.12 -3.48
CA VAL A 321 16.27 -1.82 -4.69
C VAL A 321 16.69 -1.00 -5.90
N SER A 322 17.20 -1.63 -6.94
CA SER A 322 17.52 -0.91 -8.17
C SER A 322 16.25 -0.47 -8.90
N VAL A 323 16.36 0.53 -9.78
CA VAL A 323 15.24 0.94 -10.64
C VAL A 323 14.71 -0.25 -11.45
N ASP A 324 15.61 -1.09 -11.96
CA ASP A 324 15.28 -2.23 -12.80
C ASP A 324 14.50 -3.33 -12.05
N ASP A 325 14.69 -3.45 -10.74
CA ASP A 325 13.96 -4.43 -9.92
C ASP A 325 12.44 -4.16 -9.86
N PHE A 326 12.00 -2.93 -10.14
CA PHE A 326 10.58 -2.59 -10.19
C PHE A 326 9.88 -3.01 -11.49
N ASP A 327 10.66 -3.25 -12.55
CA ASP A 327 10.15 -3.56 -13.88
C ASP A 327 10.26 -5.06 -14.22
N VAL A 328 10.53 -5.89 -13.21
CA VAL A 328 10.67 -7.36 -13.37
C VAL A 328 9.31 -8.04 -13.36
N SER A 329 9.10 -8.97 -14.29
CA SER A 329 7.89 -9.82 -14.29
C SER A 329 7.82 -10.72 -13.05
N PRO A 330 6.61 -11.14 -12.60
CA PRO A 330 6.45 -11.98 -11.40
C PRO A 330 7.27 -13.27 -11.43
N GLU A 331 7.44 -13.85 -12.62
CA GLU A 331 8.19 -15.09 -12.81
C GLU A 331 9.71 -14.90 -12.63
N GLN A 332 10.19 -13.69 -12.87
CA GLN A 332 11.59 -13.31 -12.78
C GLN A 332 11.95 -12.63 -11.45
N MET A 333 10.96 -12.37 -10.60
CA MET A 333 11.21 -11.79 -9.29
C MET A 333 12.11 -12.66 -8.42
N THR A 334 13.17 -12.07 -7.90
CA THR A 334 14.10 -12.66 -6.94
C THR A 334 13.84 -12.21 -5.50
N SER A 335 12.94 -11.23 -5.33
CA SER A 335 12.61 -10.60 -4.05
C SER A 335 11.12 -10.21 -4.01
N ALA A 336 10.52 -10.19 -2.82
CA ALA A 336 9.16 -9.67 -2.63
C ALA A 336 9.10 -8.12 -2.55
N LEU A 337 10.23 -7.43 -2.47
CA LEU A 337 10.26 -5.98 -2.24
C LEU A 337 9.54 -5.17 -3.33
N PRO A 338 9.71 -5.45 -4.63
CA PRO A 338 8.98 -4.75 -5.68
C PRO A 338 7.46 -4.89 -5.53
N LEU A 339 6.99 -6.10 -5.22
CA LEU A 339 5.57 -6.37 -5.03
C LEU A 339 5.01 -5.67 -3.79
N LEU A 340 5.77 -5.62 -2.70
CA LEU A 340 5.39 -4.88 -1.49
C LEU A 340 5.29 -3.38 -1.75
N TYR A 341 6.22 -2.80 -2.53
CA TYR A 341 6.16 -1.40 -2.93
C TYR A 341 4.92 -1.12 -3.80
N GLN A 342 4.73 -1.88 -4.87
CA GLN A 342 3.60 -1.69 -5.78
C GLN A 342 2.25 -1.86 -5.09
N SER A 343 2.17 -2.78 -4.12
CA SER A 343 0.97 -3.02 -3.32
C SER A 343 0.75 -1.99 -2.20
N GLY A 344 1.71 -1.07 -1.97
CA GLY A 344 1.61 0.01 -0.99
C GLY A 344 2.00 -0.36 0.45
N TYR A 345 2.64 -1.51 0.65
CA TYR A 345 3.20 -1.89 1.96
C TYR A 345 4.55 -1.23 2.22
N LEU A 346 5.27 -0.92 1.14
CA LEU A 346 6.49 -0.12 1.19
C LEU A 346 6.34 1.10 0.29
N THR A 347 7.15 2.11 0.56
CA THR A 347 7.26 3.33 -0.24
C THR A 347 8.73 3.70 -0.43
N ILE A 348 9.01 4.62 -1.36
CA ILE A 348 10.34 5.20 -1.52
C ILE A 348 10.59 6.14 -0.34
N LYS A 349 11.67 5.90 0.41
CA LYS A 349 12.14 6.81 1.47
C LYS A 349 13.30 7.68 1.02
N GLN A 350 14.08 7.21 0.06
CA GLN A 350 15.20 7.96 -0.50
C GLN A 350 15.58 7.40 -1.86
N TYR A 351 15.86 8.29 -2.80
CA TYR A 351 16.55 7.96 -4.05
C TYR A 351 18.04 8.21 -3.93
N LYS A 352 18.86 7.29 -4.45
CA LYS A 352 20.32 7.41 -4.50
C LYS A 352 20.78 7.54 -5.96
N PRO A 353 21.03 8.74 -6.47
CA PRO A 353 21.33 8.96 -7.89
C PRO A 353 22.56 8.21 -8.38
N PHE A 354 23.61 8.12 -7.55
CA PHE A 354 24.85 7.49 -7.93
C PHE A 354 24.72 5.98 -8.22
N THR A 355 23.92 5.29 -7.41
CA THR A 355 23.68 3.85 -7.54
C THR A 355 22.40 3.53 -8.29
N LYS A 356 21.63 4.55 -8.70
CA LYS A 356 20.29 4.42 -9.29
C LYS A 356 19.41 3.45 -8.50
N SER A 357 19.35 3.63 -7.18
CA SER A 357 18.63 2.75 -6.29
C SER A 357 17.72 3.52 -5.34
N TYR A 358 16.63 2.89 -4.96
CA TYR A 358 15.68 3.40 -3.98
C TYR A 358 15.86 2.70 -2.63
N LYS A 359 15.96 3.46 -1.56
CA LYS A 359 15.77 2.94 -0.20
C LYS A 359 14.27 2.86 0.06
N LEU A 360 13.78 1.67 0.42
CA LEU A 360 12.37 1.44 0.75
C LEU A 360 12.14 1.43 2.26
N GLY A 361 10.91 1.75 2.66
CA GLY A 361 10.46 1.67 4.05
C GLY A 361 8.94 1.68 4.13
N TYR A 362 8.40 1.47 5.32
CA TYR A 362 6.95 1.61 5.53
C TYR A 362 6.50 3.06 5.27
N PRO A 363 5.38 3.29 4.58
CA PRO A 363 4.89 4.65 4.38
C PRO A 363 4.58 5.34 5.70
N ASN A 364 3.86 4.66 6.59
CA ASN A 364 3.34 5.21 7.83
C ASN A 364 3.08 4.13 8.88
N GLN A 365 2.58 4.56 10.05
CA GLN A 365 2.32 3.67 11.18
C GLN A 365 1.15 2.71 10.92
N GLU A 366 0.09 3.13 10.23
CA GLU A 366 -1.02 2.24 9.90
C GLU A 366 -0.54 1.01 9.14
N VAL A 367 0.27 1.22 8.11
CA VAL A 367 0.79 0.14 7.26
C VAL A 367 1.78 -0.72 8.02
N LYS A 368 2.69 -0.10 8.79
CA LYS A 368 3.66 -0.82 9.62
C LYS A 368 2.98 -1.76 10.60
N ILE A 369 2.08 -1.22 11.42
CA ILE A 369 1.34 -2.00 12.44
C ILE A 369 0.48 -3.08 11.77
N GLY A 370 -0.24 -2.74 10.70
CA GLY A 370 -1.08 -3.69 9.98
C GLY A 370 -0.28 -4.84 9.36
N MET A 371 0.87 -4.56 8.76
CA MET A 371 1.77 -5.57 8.20
C MET A 371 2.25 -6.53 9.28
N LEU A 372 2.70 -6.01 10.41
CA LEU A 372 3.17 -6.80 11.54
C LEU A 372 2.05 -7.67 12.13
N LYS A 373 0.83 -7.13 12.29
CA LYS A 373 -0.35 -7.90 12.71
C LYS A 373 -0.70 -9.02 11.74
N SER A 374 -0.55 -8.80 10.44
CA SER A 374 -0.82 -9.82 9.42
C SER A 374 0.23 -10.94 9.40
N LEU A 375 1.45 -10.63 9.80
CA LEU A 375 2.54 -11.61 9.89
C LEU A 375 2.53 -12.39 11.21
N ALA A 376 2.04 -11.78 12.27
CA ALA A 376 2.02 -12.38 13.60
C ALA A 376 1.48 -13.83 13.63
N PRO A 377 0.35 -14.20 12.99
CA PRO A 377 -0.15 -15.58 12.98
C PRO A 377 0.80 -16.60 12.35
N ASN A 378 1.73 -16.16 11.49
CA ASN A 378 2.69 -17.05 10.83
C ASN A 378 3.93 -17.34 11.68
N TYR A 379 4.24 -16.44 12.63
CA TYR A 379 5.39 -16.54 13.53
C TYR A 379 4.99 -16.80 14.98
N LEU A 380 3.79 -16.35 15.38
CA LEU A 380 3.23 -16.51 16.72
C LEU A 380 2.19 -17.63 16.71
N SER A 381 2.21 -18.52 17.69
CA SER A 381 1.34 -19.72 17.72
C SER A 381 -0.15 -19.35 17.83
N PRO A 382 -1.04 -20.04 17.09
CA PRO A 382 -2.49 -19.87 17.24
C PRO A 382 -3.08 -20.47 18.52
N VAL A 383 -2.26 -21.05 19.40
CA VAL A 383 -2.74 -21.73 20.63
C VAL A 383 -3.13 -20.78 21.75
N SER A 384 -2.70 -19.53 21.72
CA SER A 384 -3.27 -18.51 22.59
C SER A 384 -4.40 -17.81 21.85
N VAL A 385 -5.63 -18.11 22.21
CA VAL A 385 -6.87 -17.49 21.71
C VAL A 385 -6.85 -15.95 21.94
N ASP A 386 -5.82 -15.44 22.61
CA ASP A 386 -5.67 -14.03 22.95
C ASP A 386 -4.24 -13.49 22.78
N ASN A 387 -3.71 -13.57 21.55
CA ASN A 387 -2.43 -12.92 21.24
C ASN A 387 -2.48 -11.38 21.49
N ASN A 388 -3.67 -10.78 21.37
CA ASN A 388 -3.85 -9.37 21.69
C ASN A 388 -3.86 -9.14 23.22
N GLY A 389 -4.43 -10.06 24.00
CA GLY A 389 -4.45 -9.96 25.46
C GLY A 389 -3.05 -10.02 26.05
N LEU A 390 -2.20 -10.91 25.55
CA LEU A 390 -0.83 -11.05 26.07
C LEU A 390 0.05 -9.85 25.72
N VAL A 391 -0.06 -9.33 24.49
CA VAL A 391 0.65 -8.12 24.09
C VAL A 391 0.16 -6.94 24.95
N ASN A 392 -1.15 -6.81 25.16
CA ASN A 392 -1.71 -5.75 26.01
C ASN A 392 -1.26 -5.89 27.47
N GLU A 393 -1.30 -7.09 28.05
CA GLU A 393 -0.82 -7.36 29.41
C GLU A 393 0.68 -7.01 29.55
N PHE A 394 1.51 -7.39 28.55
CA PHE A 394 2.92 -7.01 28.56
C PHE A 394 3.09 -5.48 28.49
N VAL A 395 2.32 -4.79 27.62
CA VAL A 395 2.35 -3.32 27.51
C VAL A 395 1.93 -2.67 28.83
N GLU A 396 0.87 -3.16 29.47
CA GLU A 396 0.39 -2.64 30.78
C GLU A 396 1.49 -2.79 31.85
N LEU A 397 2.07 -3.98 31.99
CA LEU A 397 3.17 -4.23 32.94
C LEU A 397 4.37 -3.32 32.70
N VAL A 398 4.74 -3.15 31.42
CA VAL A 398 5.84 -2.26 31.04
C VAL A 398 5.49 -0.80 31.34
N TYR A 399 4.26 -0.35 31.05
CA TYR A 399 3.80 1.01 31.31
C TYR A 399 3.75 1.32 32.81
N GLU A 400 3.42 0.34 33.63
CA GLU A 400 3.42 0.42 35.09
C GLU A 400 4.84 0.33 35.70
N GLY A 401 5.87 0.08 34.87
CA GLY A 401 7.26 -0.06 35.30
C GLY A 401 7.62 -1.45 35.83
N GLU A 402 6.72 -2.43 35.72
CA GLU A 402 6.87 -3.80 36.19
C GLU A 402 7.65 -4.68 35.19
N ILE A 403 8.83 -4.22 34.76
CA ILE A 403 9.61 -4.86 33.69
C ILE A 403 9.99 -6.32 34.01
N GLU A 404 10.28 -6.65 35.28
CA GLU A 404 10.58 -8.03 35.67
C GLU A 404 9.39 -8.96 35.40
N GLN A 405 8.16 -8.53 35.73
CA GLN A 405 6.97 -9.31 35.46
C GLN A 405 6.69 -9.41 33.96
N ALA A 406 6.90 -8.32 33.21
CA ALA A 406 6.80 -8.32 31.76
C ALA A 406 7.76 -9.35 31.14
N MET A 407 9.01 -9.42 31.59
CA MET A 407 9.99 -10.39 31.09
C MET A 407 9.61 -11.85 31.44
N VAL A 408 9.04 -12.09 32.61
CA VAL A 408 8.49 -13.42 32.97
C VAL A 408 7.37 -13.83 32.01
N ARG A 409 6.45 -12.91 31.69
CA ARG A 409 5.36 -13.14 30.72
C ARG A 409 5.89 -13.41 29.32
N LEU A 410 6.85 -12.61 28.87
CA LEU A 410 7.52 -12.79 27.57
C LEU A 410 8.19 -14.15 27.47
N LYS A 411 8.94 -14.57 28.49
CA LYS A 411 9.54 -15.90 28.58
C LYS A 411 8.51 -17.03 28.49
N ALA A 412 7.43 -16.95 29.25
CA ALA A 412 6.35 -17.94 29.22
C ALA A 412 5.72 -18.04 27.82
N TYR A 413 5.49 -16.91 27.19
CA TYR A 413 4.95 -16.85 25.83
C TYR A 413 5.90 -17.49 24.81
N LEU A 414 7.16 -17.07 24.78
CA LEU A 414 8.17 -17.62 23.87
C LEU A 414 8.32 -19.15 24.04
N SER A 415 8.26 -19.63 25.28
CA SER A 415 8.27 -21.07 25.57
C SER A 415 7.07 -21.80 24.97
N SER A 416 5.91 -21.16 24.88
CA SER A 416 4.70 -21.76 24.31
C SER A 416 4.74 -21.85 22.77
N ILE A 417 5.49 -20.98 22.11
CA ILE A 417 5.59 -20.91 20.65
C ILE A 417 6.62 -21.92 20.09
N SER A 418 7.64 -22.24 20.88
CA SER A 418 8.87 -22.86 20.42
C SER A 418 8.74 -24.21 19.70
N ASN A 419 7.63 -24.93 19.87
CA ASN A 419 7.44 -26.26 19.25
C ASN A 419 6.97 -26.23 17.79
N ARG A 420 6.59 -25.08 17.24
CA ARG A 420 5.97 -24.97 15.91
C ARG A 420 6.77 -24.12 14.89
N LEU A 421 7.78 -23.39 15.34
CA LEU A 421 8.69 -22.70 14.41
C LEU A 421 9.54 -23.76 13.69
N SER A 422 9.29 -23.94 12.41
CA SER A 422 9.90 -24.98 11.57
C SER A 422 11.38 -24.72 11.27
N ASN A 423 11.85 -23.47 11.37
CA ASN A 423 13.24 -23.06 11.19
C ASN A 423 13.75 -22.38 12.46
N LYS A 424 14.70 -23.01 13.11
CA LYS A 424 15.19 -22.72 14.48
C LYS A 424 16.52 -21.97 14.40
N ASN A 425 16.49 -20.76 13.90
CA ASN A 425 17.70 -19.95 13.80
C ASN A 425 17.51 -18.60 14.52
N GLU A 426 18.62 -17.92 14.76
CA GLU A 426 18.68 -16.59 15.37
C GLU A 426 17.67 -15.60 14.73
N ARG A 427 17.51 -15.64 13.40
CA ARG A 427 16.61 -14.75 12.66
C ARG A 427 15.14 -14.95 13.03
N ASP A 428 14.71 -16.17 13.28
CA ASP A 428 13.32 -16.45 13.64
C ASP A 428 13.00 -15.88 15.02
N PHE A 429 13.95 -16.01 15.96
CA PHE A 429 13.81 -15.40 17.27
C PHE A 429 13.80 -13.87 17.20
N GLN A 430 14.75 -13.26 16.49
CA GLN A 430 14.77 -11.81 16.26
C GLN A 430 13.47 -11.33 15.62
N THR A 431 12.90 -12.09 14.67
CA THR A 431 11.62 -11.78 14.03
C THR A 431 10.46 -11.82 15.03
N VAL A 432 10.38 -12.86 15.87
CA VAL A 432 9.35 -12.97 16.90
C VAL A 432 9.45 -11.82 17.90
N PHE A 433 10.64 -11.54 18.39
CA PHE A 433 10.88 -10.44 19.31
C PHE A 433 10.51 -9.09 18.70
N TYR A 434 10.97 -8.85 17.47
CA TYR A 434 10.64 -7.66 16.70
C TYR A 434 9.11 -7.50 16.52
N LEU A 435 8.39 -8.58 16.19
CA LEU A 435 6.94 -8.55 16.04
C LEU A 435 6.26 -8.20 17.36
N ILE A 436 6.64 -8.82 18.46
CA ILE A 436 6.06 -8.56 19.79
C ILE A 436 6.27 -7.08 20.15
N PHE A 437 7.49 -6.60 20.05
CA PHE A 437 7.83 -5.22 20.44
C PHE A 437 7.19 -4.17 19.52
N ASN A 438 7.10 -4.39 18.20
CA ASN A 438 6.39 -3.46 17.32
C ASN A 438 4.86 -3.48 17.45
N LEU A 439 4.28 -4.62 17.84
CA LEU A 439 2.85 -4.71 18.10
C LEU A 439 2.42 -3.93 19.37
N MET A 440 3.37 -3.59 20.24
CA MET A 440 3.14 -2.74 21.41
C MET A 440 2.89 -1.27 21.06
N GLY A 441 3.04 -0.86 19.79
CA GLY A 441 2.64 0.47 19.32
C GLY A 441 3.67 1.57 19.52
N ALA A 442 3.21 2.82 19.63
CA ALA A 442 4.02 4.03 19.58
C ALA A 442 5.03 4.23 20.73
N LEU A 443 4.98 3.39 21.76
CA LEU A 443 5.87 3.49 22.92
C LEU A 443 7.24 2.85 22.69
N ILE A 444 7.39 2.03 21.65
CA ILE A 444 8.63 1.29 21.39
C ILE A 444 9.17 1.62 20.02
N LYS A 445 10.45 2.00 19.98
CA LYS A 445 11.26 2.09 18.77
C LYS A 445 12.16 0.85 18.74
N VAL A 446 12.00 0.04 17.71
CA VAL A 446 12.84 -1.15 17.51
C VAL A 446 13.95 -0.80 16.56
N GLU A 447 15.17 -1.26 16.89
CA GLU A 447 16.38 -1.02 16.11
C GLU A 447 16.72 0.49 15.95
N GLU A 448 16.81 1.23 17.04
CA GLU A 448 17.16 2.65 17.02
C GLU A 448 18.67 2.85 16.88
N ASP A 449 19.07 3.67 15.91
CA ASP A 449 20.49 3.95 15.64
C ASP A 449 21.10 4.86 16.72
N SER A 450 22.30 4.50 17.18
CA SER A 450 23.18 5.37 17.95
C SER A 450 24.43 5.73 17.12
N ALA A 451 25.24 6.63 17.60
CA ALA A 451 26.45 7.07 16.89
C ALA A 451 27.45 5.94 16.57
N ILE A 452 27.44 4.84 17.32
CA ILE A 452 28.44 3.75 17.23
C ILE A 452 27.79 2.40 16.94
N GLY A 453 26.47 2.33 16.91
CA GLY A 453 25.76 1.07 16.69
C GLY A 453 24.25 1.25 16.74
N ARG A 454 23.55 0.14 16.91
CA ARG A 454 22.09 0.09 16.91
C ARG A 454 21.61 -0.81 18.03
N ALA A 455 20.72 -0.28 18.88
CA ALA A 455 20.06 -1.06 19.91
C ALA A 455 18.93 -1.91 19.29
N ASP A 456 18.73 -3.13 19.79
CA ASP A 456 17.68 -4.01 19.27
C ASP A 456 16.28 -3.46 19.53
N ALA A 457 16.04 -2.84 20.70
CA ALA A 457 14.80 -2.11 20.96
C ALA A 457 15.00 -1.01 22.01
N VAL A 458 14.28 0.10 21.86
CA VAL A 458 14.21 1.18 22.84
C VAL A 458 12.75 1.47 23.17
N LEU A 459 12.42 1.42 24.44
CA LEU A 459 11.09 1.67 24.96
C LEU A 459 11.05 3.04 25.64
N HIS A 460 10.21 3.93 25.14
CA HIS A 460 10.01 5.27 25.68
C HIS A 460 8.75 5.33 26.54
N LEU A 461 8.90 5.37 27.85
CA LEU A 461 7.83 5.64 28.79
C LEU A 461 7.84 7.11 29.23
N PRO A 462 6.74 7.61 29.86
CA PRO A 462 6.71 9.00 30.35
C PRO A 462 7.88 9.36 31.26
N GLU A 463 8.25 8.47 32.18
CA GLU A 463 9.28 8.72 33.21
C GLU A 463 10.56 7.89 33.06
N ALA A 464 10.61 6.97 32.09
CA ALA A 464 11.75 6.07 31.93
C ALA A 464 11.99 5.69 30.48
N ILE A 465 13.25 5.37 30.14
CA ILE A 465 13.65 4.79 28.87
C ILE A 465 14.37 3.49 29.16
N TYR A 466 13.96 2.42 28.45
CA TYR A 466 14.58 1.11 28.55
C TYR A 466 15.22 0.76 27.21
N VAL A 467 16.54 0.44 27.24
CA VAL A 467 17.29 -0.01 26.07
C VAL A 467 17.51 -1.50 26.18
N PHE A 468 17.02 -2.24 25.20
CA PHE A 468 17.13 -3.70 25.12
C PHE A 468 18.22 -4.10 24.14
N GLU A 469 19.00 -5.08 24.53
CA GLU A 469 19.94 -5.79 23.67
C GLU A 469 19.75 -7.29 23.84
N LEU A 470 19.74 -8.01 22.71
CA LEU A 470 19.47 -9.44 22.66
C LEU A 470 20.73 -10.23 22.33
N LYS A 471 20.89 -11.36 22.97
CA LYS A 471 21.89 -12.36 22.62
C LYS A 471 21.23 -13.67 22.30
N TYR A 472 21.80 -14.38 21.35
CA TYR A 472 21.40 -15.71 20.94
C TYR A 472 22.52 -16.68 21.29
N ASP A 473 22.28 -17.61 22.22
CA ASP A 473 23.28 -18.53 22.79
C ASP A 473 24.48 -17.82 23.40
N GLY A 474 24.26 -16.65 24.01
CA GLY A 474 25.23 -15.85 24.72
C GLY A 474 24.87 -15.70 26.19
N SER A 475 24.94 -14.44 26.71
CA SER A 475 24.51 -14.13 28.07
C SER A 475 23.88 -12.73 28.19
N ALA A 476 23.06 -12.53 29.22
CA ALA A 476 22.50 -11.22 29.56
C ALA A 476 23.59 -10.20 29.92
N GLU A 477 24.73 -10.65 30.52
CA GLU A 477 25.90 -9.80 30.78
C GLU A 477 26.54 -9.27 29.50
N GLU A 478 26.73 -10.13 28.49
CA GLU A 478 27.29 -9.72 27.20
C GLU A 478 26.38 -8.70 26.50
N ALA A 479 25.06 -8.86 26.62
CA ALA A 479 24.10 -7.89 26.13
C ALA A 479 24.24 -6.54 26.84
N LEU A 480 24.28 -6.51 28.18
CA LEU A 480 24.49 -5.28 28.94
C LEU A 480 25.82 -4.61 28.60
N LYS A 481 26.87 -5.40 28.48
CA LYS A 481 28.19 -4.89 28.09
C LYS A 481 28.17 -4.24 26.71
N GLN A 482 27.44 -4.80 25.76
CA GLN A 482 27.29 -4.21 24.41
C GLN A 482 26.58 -2.87 24.47
N ILE A 483 25.51 -2.71 25.29
CA ILE A 483 24.85 -1.44 25.51
C ILE A 483 25.85 -0.37 25.96
N ASP A 484 26.74 -0.73 26.91
CA ASP A 484 27.76 0.17 27.43
C ASP A 484 28.84 0.48 26.38
N ASP A 485 29.43 -0.55 25.77
CA ASP A 485 30.51 -0.41 24.78
C ASP A 485 30.09 0.41 23.56
N LYS A 486 28.80 0.36 23.19
CA LYS A 486 28.20 1.07 22.05
C LYS A 486 27.50 2.37 22.45
N GLY A 487 27.42 2.68 23.73
CA GLY A 487 26.84 3.92 24.23
C GLY A 487 25.38 4.12 23.82
N TYR A 488 24.56 3.07 23.80
CA TYR A 488 23.17 3.14 23.32
C TYR A 488 22.26 4.02 24.18
N LEU A 489 22.64 4.33 25.43
CA LEU A 489 21.94 5.27 26.30
C LEU A 489 22.33 6.74 26.10
N ILE A 490 23.49 7.01 25.48
CA ILE A 490 23.98 8.39 25.31
C ILE A 490 22.96 9.33 24.67
N PRO A 491 22.21 8.93 23.60
CA PRO A 491 21.23 9.80 22.99
C PRO A 491 20.12 10.29 23.92
N TYR A 492 19.87 9.57 25.02
CA TYR A 492 18.76 9.81 25.95
C TYR A 492 19.19 10.46 27.26
N SER A 493 20.48 10.66 27.48
CA SER A 493 21.02 11.20 28.74
C SER A 493 20.55 12.61 29.08
N ALA A 494 20.07 13.37 28.08
CA ALA A 494 19.53 14.72 28.27
C ALA A 494 18.00 14.78 28.44
N ASP A 495 17.28 13.65 28.35
CA ASP A 495 15.82 13.64 28.36
C ASP A 495 15.19 13.79 29.75
N GLY A 496 16.02 13.80 30.81
CA GLY A 496 15.58 13.94 32.20
C GLY A 496 14.76 12.75 32.73
N LYS A 497 14.78 11.62 32.02
CA LYS A 497 14.09 10.38 32.38
C LYS A 497 15.06 9.39 33.03
N ARG A 498 14.53 8.44 33.81
CA ARG A 498 15.33 7.30 34.30
C ARG A 498 15.71 6.41 33.13
N LEU A 499 16.96 5.99 33.07
CA LEU A 499 17.49 5.16 32.00
C LEU A 499 17.79 3.75 32.51
N TYR A 500 17.35 2.76 31.77
CA TYR A 500 17.52 1.36 32.09
C TYR A 500 18.13 0.58 30.94
N LYS A 501 19.07 -0.30 31.25
CA LYS A 501 19.66 -1.30 30.36
C LYS A 501 19.00 -2.64 30.63
N VAL A 502 18.55 -3.31 29.55
CA VAL A 502 17.95 -4.65 29.62
C VAL A 502 18.70 -5.59 28.67
N GLY A 503 19.53 -6.43 29.25
CA GLY A 503 20.21 -7.49 28.50
C GLY A 503 19.36 -8.76 28.55
N VAL A 504 19.15 -9.40 27.41
CA VAL A 504 18.32 -10.62 27.29
C VAL A 504 19.09 -11.69 26.53
N ASN A 505 19.09 -12.93 27.04
CA ASN A 505 19.66 -14.08 26.34
C ASN A 505 18.58 -15.09 25.97
N TYR A 506 18.55 -15.49 24.73
CA TYR A 506 17.76 -16.62 24.22
C TYR A 506 18.66 -17.85 24.09
N ASP A 507 18.20 -18.98 24.61
CA ASP A 507 18.86 -20.29 24.50
C ASP A 507 18.18 -21.13 23.40
N SER A 508 18.93 -21.43 22.35
CA SER A 508 18.43 -22.20 21.20
C SER A 508 18.09 -23.65 21.56
N THR A 509 18.74 -24.22 22.59
CA THR A 509 18.48 -25.58 23.08
C THR A 509 17.19 -25.66 23.86
N GLN A 510 16.98 -24.71 24.78
CA GLN A 510 15.74 -24.57 25.57
C GLN A 510 14.62 -23.90 24.79
N ARG A 511 14.98 -23.17 23.71
CA ARG A 511 14.06 -22.44 22.83
C ARG A 511 13.21 -21.40 23.55
N THR A 512 13.83 -20.69 24.49
CA THR A 512 13.19 -19.65 25.27
C THR A 512 14.23 -18.67 25.80
N ILE A 513 13.77 -17.57 26.41
CA ILE A 513 14.64 -16.71 27.18
C ILE A 513 15.19 -17.52 28.37
N SER A 514 16.51 -17.70 28.39
CA SER A 514 17.18 -18.38 29.49
C SER A 514 17.47 -17.45 30.64
N ASP A 515 17.92 -16.21 30.34
CA ASP A 515 18.38 -15.23 31.30
C ASP A 515 18.09 -13.81 30.82
N TRP A 516 17.84 -12.89 31.75
CA TRP A 516 17.79 -11.45 31.50
C TRP A 516 18.28 -10.67 32.70
N LYS A 517 18.79 -9.47 32.48
CA LYS A 517 19.24 -8.56 33.51
C LYS A 517 18.82 -7.14 33.23
N ILE A 518 18.34 -6.46 34.25
CA ILE A 518 17.92 -5.06 34.21
C ILE A 518 18.85 -4.26 35.11
N LYS A 519 19.41 -3.16 34.62
CA LYS A 519 20.21 -2.22 35.37
C LYS A 519 19.78 -0.79 35.11
N GLU A 520 19.61 -0.02 36.17
CA GLU A 520 19.44 1.43 36.09
C GLU A 520 20.82 2.08 35.89
N GLU A 521 20.93 3.11 35.05
CA GLU A 521 22.14 3.85 34.75
C GLU A 521 22.41 4.90 35.80
#